data_dae3dee122683292dd8933ad69c92705
#
_entry.id   dae3dee122683292dd8933ad69c92705
#
_cell.length_a   1.000
_cell.length_b   1.000
_cell.length_c   1.000
_cell.angle_alpha   90.00
_cell.angle_beta   90.00
_cell.angle_gamma   90.00
#
_symmetry.space_group_name_H-M   'P 1'
#
loop_
_entity.id
_entity.type
_entity.pdbx_description
1 polymer ?
#
loop_
_entity_poly.entity_id
_entity_poly.type
_entity_poly.pdbx_seq_one_letter_code
_entity_poly.pdbx_strand_id
1 'polypeptide(L)'
;QLYWLAERIGLPENHEPFLELTRQLVEPGKKTAQAYYRARGWVVHTMTNPWGVTSPMENAAWGSTVGSAAWQCHHLFEHYLYTLDREYLERVWPVMKGAACFFADMLVEQRETGWLVTSPSSSPENLFLDEQGRECALCEGRGL
;
A
#
# COMPACT_ATOMS: atom_id res chain seq x y z
N GLN A 1 -2.04 -0.69 13.31
CA GLN A 1 -1.49 -1.13 14.61
C GLN A 1 -2.52 -1.90 15.45
N LEU A 2 -3.81 -1.53 15.42
CA LEU A 2 -4.86 -2.17 16.23
C LEU A 2 -4.95 -3.69 16.01
N TYR A 3 -4.65 -4.18 14.84
CA TYR A 3 -4.78 -5.59 14.47
C TYR A 3 -3.48 -6.41 14.62
N TRP A 4 -2.34 -5.78 14.96
CA TRP A 4 -1.04 -6.47 15.01
C TRP A 4 -0.95 -7.57 16.06
N LEU A 5 -1.77 -7.50 17.09
CA LEU A 5 -1.76 -8.49 18.17
C LEU A 5 -2.72 -9.66 17.91
N ALA A 6 -3.71 -9.51 17.05
CA ALA A 6 -4.81 -10.47 16.90
C ALA A 6 -4.31 -11.91 16.70
N GLU A 7 -3.45 -12.12 15.72
CA GLU A 7 -2.89 -13.45 15.45
C GLU A 7 -2.02 -13.96 16.63
N ARG A 8 -1.18 -13.08 17.15
CA ARG A 8 -0.18 -13.42 18.19
C ARG A 8 -0.77 -13.81 19.53
N ILE A 9 -1.94 -13.31 19.83
CA ILE A 9 -2.67 -13.63 21.07
C ILE A 9 -3.76 -14.69 20.86
N GLY A 10 -3.82 -15.31 19.67
CA GLY A 10 -4.74 -16.41 19.37
C GLY A 10 -6.19 -15.97 19.18
N LEU A 11 -6.43 -14.75 18.65
CA LEU A 11 -7.75 -14.21 18.34
C LEU A 11 -7.84 -13.84 16.83
N PRO A 12 -7.60 -14.79 15.91
CA PRO A 12 -7.59 -14.51 14.47
C PRO A 12 -8.92 -13.99 13.94
N GLU A 13 -10.04 -14.36 14.57
CA GLU A 13 -11.37 -13.87 14.24
C GLU A 13 -11.50 -12.35 14.38
N ASN A 14 -10.73 -11.73 15.26
CA ASN A 14 -10.71 -10.28 15.41
C ASN A 14 -9.93 -9.57 14.28
N HIS A 15 -9.14 -10.31 13.52
CA HIS A 15 -8.42 -9.80 12.34
C HIS A 15 -9.27 -9.81 11.07
N GLU A 16 -10.23 -10.74 10.97
CA GLU A 16 -11.07 -10.93 9.77
C GLU A 16 -11.71 -9.65 9.22
N PRO A 17 -12.27 -8.72 10.03
CA PRO A 17 -12.86 -7.51 9.48
C PRO A 17 -11.87 -6.64 8.69
N PHE A 18 -10.61 -6.61 9.11
CA PHE A 18 -9.56 -5.87 8.41
C PHE A 18 -9.09 -6.60 7.14
N LEU A 19 -8.97 -7.92 7.20
CA LEU A 19 -8.64 -8.75 6.05
C LEU A 19 -9.73 -8.64 4.96
N GLU A 20 -10.99 -8.62 5.38
CA GLU A 20 -12.13 -8.44 4.47
C GLU A 20 -12.15 -7.03 3.86
N LEU A 21 -11.92 -5.98 4.67
CA LEU A 21 -11.78 -4.62 4.15
C LEU A 21 -10.68 -4.56 3.07
N THR A 22 -9.53 -5.18 3.32
CA THR A 22 -8.44 -5.23 2.34
C THR A 22 -8.87 -5.86 1.01
N ARG A 23 -9.64 -6.94 1.06
CA ARG A 23 -10.19 -7.59 -0.15
C ARG A 23 -11.18 -6.68 -0.90
N GLN A 24 -12.03 -5.97 -0.17
CA GLN A 24 -13.03 -5.05 -0.74
C GLN A 24 -12.40 -3.83 -1.43
N LEU A 25 -11.21 -3.41 -1.00
CA LEU A 25 -10.48 -2.29 -1.59
C LEU A 25 -9.85 -2.61 -2.95
N VAL A 26 -9.77 -3.87 -3.35
CA VAL A 26 -9.12 -4.28 -4.61
C VAL A 26 -9.80 -3.67 -5.84
N GLU A 27 -11.13 -3.79 -5.95
CA GLU A 27 -11.84 -3.30 -7.15
C GLU A 27 -11.83 -1.77 -7.28
N PRO A 28 -12.14 -0.98 -6.24
CA PRO A 28 -11.94 0.47 -6.32
C PRO A 28 -10.45 0.84 -6.50
N GLY A 29 -9.53 0.10 -5.87
CA GLY A 29 -8.09 0.31 -5.99
C GLY A 29 -7.54 0.08 -7.40
N LYS A 30 -8.10 -0.85 -8.18
CA LYS A 30 -7.77 -1.03 -9.60
C LYS A 30 -8.14 0.21 -10.42
N LYS A 31 -9.30 0.78 -10.16
CA LYS A 31 -9.73 2.02 -10.84
C LYS A 31 -8.80 3.18 -10.52
N THR A 32 -8.41 3.30 -9.27
CA THR A 32 -7.44 4.32 -8.82
C THR A 32 -6.06 4.12 -9.44
N ALA A 33 -5.55 2.87 -9.47
CA ALA A 33 -4.27 2.55 -10.09
C ALA A 33 -4.27 2.94 -11.58
N GLN A 34 -5.33 2.60 -12.29
CA GLN A 34 -5.44 2.94 -13.71
C GLN A 34 -5.59 4.45 -13.94
N ALA A 35 -6.44 5.13 -13.16
CA ALA A 35 -6.77 6.54 -13.38
C ALA A 35 -5.61 7.49 -13.05
N TYR A 36 -4.90 7.23 -11.94
CA TYR A 36 -3.84 8.12 -11.46
C TYR A 36 -2.44 7.74 -11.96
N TYR A 37 -2.19 6.45 -12.18
CA TYR A 37 -0.84 5.93 -12.45
C TYR A 37 -0.72 5.19 -13.77
N ARG A 38 -1.85 4.89 -14.45
CA ARG A 38 -1.89 4.01 -15.64
C ARG A 38 -1.24 2.64 -15.37
N ALA A 39 -1.27 2.21 -14.11
CA ALA A 39 -0.65 0.98 -13.64
C ALA A 39 -1.65 -0.17 -13.58
N ARG A 40 -1.15 -1.39 -13.71
CA ARG A 40 -1.89 -2.62 -13.42
C ARG A 40 -2.09 -2.77 -11.90
N GLY A 41 -2.78 -3.81 -11.51
CA GLY A 41 -2.98 -4.13 -10.10
C GLY A 41 -3.89 -3.13 -9.39
N TRP A 42 -3.62 -2.85 -8.12
CA TRP A 42 -4.44 -1.98 -7.30
C TRP A 42 -3.61 -1.20 -6.29
N VAL A 43 -4.13 -0.06 -5.88
CA VAL A 43 -3.52 0.83 -4.89
C VAL A 43 -4.59 1.36 -3.94
N VAL A 44 -4.20 1.58 -2.70
CA VAL A 44 -4.92 2.41 -1.75
C VAL A 44 -3.92 3.37 -1.10
N HIS A 45 -4.32 4.61 -0.95
CA HIS A 45 -3.50 5.64 -0.34
C HIS A 45 -3.65 5.63 1.20
N THR A 46 -3.07 6.60 1.86
CA THR A 46 -3.01 6.66 3.33
C THR A 46 -4.36 6.52 4.01
N MET A 47 -5.41 7.08 3.40
CA MET A 47 -6.75 7.12 3.98
C MET A 47 -7.72 6.28 3.16
N THR A 48 -8.57 5.56 3.86
CA THR A 48 -9.72 4.84 3.30
C THR A 48 -10.91 4.93 4.26
N ASN A 49 -12.06 4.47 3.82
CA ASN A 49 -13.27 4.45 4.63
C ASN A 49 -14.16 3.25 4.24
N PRO A 50 -15.28 3.01 4.96
CA PRO A 50 -16.17 1.89 4.67
C PRO A 50 -16.79 1.91 3.26
N TRP A 51 -16.77 3.04 2.57
CA TRP A 51 -17.25 3.16 1.18
C TRP A 51 -16.17 2.87 0.13
N GLY A 52 -14.99 2.43 0.56
CA GLY A 52 -13.94 1.96 -0.34
C GLY A 52 -13.19 3.09 -1.07
N VAL A 53 -12.98 4.24 -0.43
CA VAL A 53 -12.13 5.29 -0.98
C VAL A 53 -10.69 4.79 -1.05
N THR A 54 -10.09 4.89 -2.24
CA THR A 54 -8.72 4.44 -2.51
C THR A 54 -7.85 5.52 -3.13
N SER A 55 -8.45 6.63 -3.58
CA SER A 55 -7.75 7.76 -4.20
C SER A 55 -6.91 8.56 -3.19
N PRO A 56 -5.91 9.33 -3.67
CA PRO A 56 -5.24 10.32 -2.82
C PRO A 56 -6.28 11.29 -2.23
N MET A 57 -6.16 11.53 -0.93
CA MET A 57 -6.98 12.48 -0.20
C MET A 57 -6.07 13.51 0.47
N GLU A 58 -6.61 14.67 0.78
CA GLU A 58 -5.90 15.76 1.44
C GLU A 58 -4.75 16.32 0.57
N ASN A 59 -3.72 16.80 1.19
CA ASN A 59 -2.55 17.31 0.47
C ASN A 59 -1.47 16.23 0.25
N ALA A 60 -0.47 16.54 -0.56
CA ALA A 60 0.58 15.62 -0.93
C ALA A 60 1.46 15.15 0.26
N ALA A 61 1.52 15.93 1.35
CA ALA A 61 2.36 15.62 2.50
C ALA A 61 1.97 14.30 3.18
N TRP A 62 0.71 13.93 3.10
CA TRP A 62 0.19 12.74 3.79
C TRP A 62 -0.84 11.95 2.99
N GLY A 63 -1.48 12.56 2.00
CA GLY A 63 -2.50 11.89 1.18
C GLY A 63 -1.95 11.03 0.06
N SER A 64 -0.74 11.27 -0.43
CA SER A 64 -0.20 10.65 -1.64
C SER A 64 0.61 9.37 -1.43
N THR A 65 0.74 8.87 -0.21
CA THR A 65 1.48 7.62 0.03
C THR A 65 0.81 6.45 -0.66
N VAL A 66 1.55 5.75 -1.50
CA VAL A 66 1.09 4.60 -2.28
C VAL A 66 1.32 3.25 -1.58
N GLY A 67 2.01 3.25 -0.45
CA GLY A 67 2.46 2.04 0.26
C GLY A 67 1.36 1.26 0.98
N SER A 68 0.18 1.82 1.17
CA SER A 68 -0.84 1.25 2.07
C SER A 68 -1.39 -0.08 1.58
N ALA A 69 -1.53 -0.30 0.26
CA ALA A 69 -1.95 -1.59 -0.28
C ALA A 69 -0.95 -2.70 0.03
N ALA A 70 0.35 -2.44 -0.15
CA ALA A 70 1.40 -3.40 0.21
C ALA A 70 1.42 -3.67 1.71
N TRP A 71 1.26 -2.62 2.52
CA TRP A 71 1.17 -2.75 3.97
C TRP A 71 0.00 -3.65 4.40
N GLN A 72 -1.18 -3.47 3.82
CA GLN A 72 -2.34 -4.32 4.10
C GLN A 72 -2.10 -5.78 3.66
N CYS A 73 -1.36 -6.01 2.58
CA CYS A 73 -1.00 -7.36 2.15
C CYS A 73 -0.12 -8.11 3.15
N HIS A 74 0.66 -7.41 4.00
CA HIS A 74 1.37 -8.06 5.11
C HIS A 74 0.39 -8.74 6.07
N HIS A 75 -0.74 -8.14 6.38
CA HIS A 75 -1.75 -8.73 7.24
C HIS A 75 -2.38 -9.98 6.63
N LEU A 76 -2.64 -9.97 5.31
CA LEU A 76 -3.14 -11.16 4.61
C LEU A 76 -2.13 -12.31 4.71
N PHE A 77 -0.85 -12.02 4.52
CA PHE A 77 0.19 -13.04 4.58
C PHE A 77 0.47 -13.48 6.03
N GLU A 78 0.44 -12.57 7.00
CA GLU A 78 0.61 -12.88 8.43
C GLU A 78 -0.49 -13.85 8.90
N HIS A 79 -1.75 -13.62 8.56
CA HIS A 79 -2.83 -14.55 8.87
C HIS A 79 -2.55 -15.96 8.33
N TYR A 80 -2.08 -16.07 7.08
CA TYR A 80 -1.65 -17.35 6.54
C TYR A 80 -0.51 -17.99 7.35
N LEU A 81 0.48 -17.25 7.76
CA LEU A 81 1.62 -17.77 8.55
C LEU A 81 1.20 -18.35 9.90
N TYR A 82 0.15 -17.81 10.51
CA TYR A 82 -0.38 -18.31 11.78
C TYR A 82 -1.35 -19.48 11.60
N THR A 83 -2.12 -19.51 10.53
CA THR A 83 -3.15 -20.54 10.29
C THR A 83 -2.64 -21.70 9.43
N LEU A 84 -1.65 -21.47 8.56
CA LEU A 84 -1.17 -22.39 7.52
C LEU A 84 -2.29 -22.90 6.60
N ASP A 85 -3.39 -22.14 6.50
CA ASP A 85 -4.53 -22.43 5.62
C ASP A 85 -4.16 -22.14 4.17
N ARG A 86 -3.93 -23.19 3.39
CA ARG A 86 -3.60 -23.08 1.95
C ARG A 86 -4.77 -22.58 1.11
N GLU A 87 -6.00 -22.95 1.44
CA GLU A 87 -7.16 -22.46 0.72
C GLU A 87 -7.34 -20.95 0.92
N TYR A 88 -7.09 -20.47 2.15
CA TYR A 88 -7.04 -19.05 2.40
C TYR A 88 -5.95 -18.36 1.57
N LEU A 89 -4.72 -18.90 1.55
CA LEU A 89 -3.62 -18.32 0.76
C LEU A 89 -3.98 -18.25 -0.73
N GLU A 90 -4.57 -19.29 -1.30
CA GLU A 90 -5.02 -19.31 -2.70
C GLU A 90 -6.05 -18.21 -2.98
N ARG A 91 -6.97 -17.95 -2.04
CA ARG A 91 -7.97 -16.87 -2.14
C ARG A 91 -7.35 -15.48 -2.10
N VAL A 92 -6.33 -15.25 -1.26
CA VAL A 92 -5.72 -13.91 -1.08
C VAL A 92 -4.51 -13.67 -1.98
N TRP A 93 -3.96 -14.71 -2.59
CA TRP A 93 -2.82 -14.59 -3.50
C TRP A 93 -3.04 -13.60 -4.65
N PRO A 94 -4.20 -13.57 -5.34
CA PRO A 94 -4.46 -12.57 -6.38
C PRO A 94 -4.45 -11.14 -5.85
N VAL A 95 -4.87 -10.92 -4.59
CA VAL A 95 -4.86 -9.62 -3.93
C VAL A 95 -3.42 -9.13 -3.76
N MET A 96 -2.56 -9.96 -3.16
CA MET A 96 -1.14 -9.65 -2.95
C MET A 96 -0.39 -9.47 -4.27
N LYS A 97 -0.63 -10.37 -5.24
CA LYS A 97 -0.06 -10.26 -6.59
C LYS A 97 -0.47 -8.95 -7.27
N GLY A 98 -1.74 -8.53 -7.10
CA GLY A 98 -2.23 -7.27 -7.67
C GLY A 98 -1.50 -6.05 -7.08
N ALA A 99 -1.27 -5.99 -5.77
CA ALA A 99 -0.49 -4.93 -5.15
C ALA A 99 0.96 -4.92 -5.66
N ALA A 100 1.58 -6.10 -5.79
CA ALA A 100 2.94 -6.21 -6.35
C ALA A 100 3.02 -5.74 -7.81
N CYS A 101 2.02 -6.07 -8.64
CA CYS A 101 1.94 -5.60 -10.03
C CYS A 101 1.86 -4.07 -10.11
N PHE A 102 1.12 -3.42 -9.21
CA PHE A 102 1.07 -1.97 -9.13
C PHE A 102 2.46 -1.37 -8.90
N PHE A 103 3.20 -1.87 -7.93
CA PHE A 103 4.56 -1.38 -7.67
C PHE A 103 5.51 -1.66 -8.82
N ALA A 104 5.42 -2.83 -9.45
CA ALA A 104 6.25 -3.15 -10.61
C ALA A 104 6.06 -2.17 -11.78
N ASP A 105 4.84 -1.66 -11.96
CA ASP A 105 4.53 -0.66 -12.99
C ASP A 105 4.87 0.77 -12.55
N MET A 106 4.89 1.04 -11.24
CA MET A 106 5.15 2.37 -10.69
C MET A 106 6.64 2.67 -10.51
N LEU A 107 7.47 1.65 -10.32
CA LEU A 107 8.89 1.83 -10.13
C LEU A 107 9.54 2.44 -11.38
N VAL A 108 10.40 3.42 -11.17
CA VAL A 108 11.19 4.07 -12.20
C VAL A 108 12.68 3.87 -11.95
N GLU A 109 13.45 3.78 -13.01
CA GLU A 109 14.91 3.68 -12.89
C GLU A 109 15.51 5.05 -12.60
N GLN A 110 16.21 5.17 -11.48
CA GLN A 110 16.98 6.35 -11.15
C GLN A 110 18.24 6.41 -12.03
N ARG A 111 18.41 7.50 -12.77
CA ARG A 111 19.45 7.63 -13.79
C ARG A 111 20.88 7.55 -13.26
N GLU A 112 21.11 8.02 -12.03
CA GLU A 112 22.45 8.08 -11.44
C GLU A 112 22.92 6.72 -10.92
N THR A 113 22.04 5.90 -10.40
CA THR A 113 22.37 4.65 -9.71
C THR A 113 21.91 3.41 -10.46
N GLY A 114 20.97 3.53 -11.39
CA GLY A 114 20.29 2.39 -12.03
C GLY A 114 19.30 1.65 -11.12
N TRP A 115 19.00 2.18 -9.93
CA TRP A 115 18.08 1.55 -9.01
C TRP A 115 16.64 1.82 -9.39
N LEU A 116 15.79 0.83 -9.14
CA LEU A 116 14.35 1.02 -9.24
C LEU A 116 13.84 1.68 -7.95
N VAL A 117 13.22 2.84 -8.10
CA VAL A 117 12.72 3.67 -7.00
C VAL A 117 11.26 4.06 -7.22
N THR A 118 10.57 4.41 -6.14
CA THR A 118 9.24 5.05 -6.23
C THR A 118 9.41 6.54 -6.50
N SER A 119 8.73 7.06 -7.53
CA SER A 119 8.75 8.49 -7.85
C SER A 119 7.40 8.88 -8.49
N PRO A 120 6.64 9.83 -7.89
CA PRO A 120 6.91 10.49 -6.61
C PRO A 120 6.76 9.55 -5.40
N SER A 121 7.43 9.89 -4.32
CA SER A 121 7.34 9.18 -3.05
C SER A 121 7.07 10.16 -1.90
N SER A 122 6.28 9.74 -0.92
CA SER A 122 6.03 10.51 0.29
C SER A 122 6.16 9.63 1.53
N SER A 123 6.59 10.23 2.62
CA SER A 123 6.62 9.61 3.94
C SER A 123 5.73 10.43 4.89
N PRO A 124 4.46 10.09 4.99
CA PRO A 124 3.56 10.88 5.83
C PRO A 124 3.92 10.70 7.31
N GLU A 125 3.91 11.72 8.08
CA GLU A 125 3.67 13.14 7.80
C GLU A 125 5.00 13.93 7.86
N ASN A 126 6.01 13.47 7.13
CA ASN A 126 7.33 14.09 7.14
C ASN A 126 7.45 15.11 6.01
N LEU A 127 8.12 16.21 6.32
CA LEU A 127 8.55 17.22 5.36
C LEU A 127 10.07 17.29 5.35
N PHE A 128 10.63 17.71 4.25
CA PHE A 128 12.05 18.04 4.13
C PHE A 128 12.23 19.42 3.49
N LEU A 129 13.40 20.00 3.67
CA LEU A 129 13.75 21.26 3.00
C LEU A 129 14.52 20.96 1.71
N ASP A 130 14.12 21.59 0.61
CA ASP A 130 14.90 21.55 -0.62
C ASP A 130 16.17 22.45 -0.52
N GLU A 131 16.97 22.48 -1.57
CA GLU A 131 18.20 23.28 -1.62
C GLU A 131 17.94 24.79 -1.49
N GLN A 132 16.72 25.24 -1.73
CA GLN A 132 16.28 26.63 -1.59
C GLN A 132 15.60 26.90 -0.23
N GLY A 133 15.56 25.92 0.68
CA GLY A 133 14.95 26.03 2.00
C GLY A 133 13.42 25.99 2.00
N ARG A 134 12.78 25.50 0.93
CA ARG A 134 11.33 25.35 0.85
C ARG A 134 10.90 23.99 1.39
N GLU A 135 9.80 23.96 2.13
CA GLU A 135 9.21 22.69 2.60
C GLU A 135 8.65 21.88 1.44
N CYS A 136 9.06 20.63 1.36
CA CYS A 136 8.64 19.65 0.37
C CYS A 136 8.15 18.37 1.03
N ALA A 137 7.11 17.77 0.46
CA ALA A 137 6.53 16.51 0.95
C ALA A 137 6.78 15.34 0.01
N LEU A 138 7.09 15.60 -1.25
CA LEU A 138 7.30 14.59 -2.27
C LEU A 138 8.75 14.58 -2.71
N CYS A 139 9.32 13.41 -2.81
CA CYS A 139 10.68 13.17 -3.29
C CYS A 139 10.74 11.96 -4.20
N GLU A 140 11.92 11.66 -4.70
CA GLU A 140 12.26 10.36 -5.23
C GLU A 140 12.60 9.43 -4.05
N GLY A 141 11.88 8.31 -3.94
CA GLY A 141 12.14 7.31 -2.91
C GLY A 141 13.46 6.63 -3.21
N ARG A 142 14.45 6.85 -2.35
CA ARG A 142 15.67 6.05 -2.37
C ARG A 142 15.40 4.79 -1.56
N GLY A 143 15.55 3.62 -2.18
CA GLY A 143 15.51 2.36 -1.44
C GLY A 143 16.57 2.39 -0.32
N LEU A 144 16.17 1.97 0.87
CA LEU A 144 17.08 1.71 1.97
C LEU A 144 17.87 0.44 1.70
#